data_cc68d017de8e25b9954e5f250f8733b0
#
_entry.id   cc68d017de8e25b9954e5f250f8733b0
#
_cell.length_a   1.000
_cell.length_b   1.000
_cell.length_c   1.000
_cell.angle_alpha   90.00
_cell.angle_beta   90.00
_cell.angle_gamma   90.00
#
_symmetry.space_group_name_H-M   'P 1'
#
loop_
_entity.id
_entity.type
_entity.pdbx_description
1 polymer ?
#
loop_
_entity_poly.entity_id
_entity_poly.type
_entity_poly.pdbx_seq_one_letter_code
_entity_poly.pdbx_strand_id
1 'polypeptide(L)'
;MQQTRDTKGTVEVDGDIYHWELRRQPRPTTGGQWEGIAVTLRQQDFKREAIVQFPAPLRPNGRPDTEKQFVNLEHVRNAVAAAIEAGWNPTSRGRAVVFDVDADGR
;
A
#
# COMPACT_ATOMS: atom_id res chain seq x y z
N MET A 1 -16.99 -5.24 -4.36
CA MET A 1 -16.05 -4.13 -4.30
C MET A 1 -15.29 -4.18 -2.99
N GLN A 2 -13.96 -4.10 -3.05
CA GLN A 2 -13.08 -4.39 -1.89
C GLN A 2 -12.54 -3.11 -1.23
N GLN A 3 -13.19 -1.98 -1.47
CA GLN A 3 -12.77 -0.71 -0.87
C GLN A 3 -13.25 -0.62 0.58
N THR A 4 -12.41 -0.03 1.42
CA THR A 4 -12.74 0.19 2.82
C THR A 4 -12.32 1.59 3.24
N ARG A 5 -13.06 2.16 4.18
CA ARG A 5 -12.70 3.42 4.85
C ARG A 5 -11.81 3.19 6.06
N ASP A 6 -11.56 1.94 6.41
CA ASP A 6 -10.67 1.61 7.52
C ASP A 6 -9.24 2.08 7.21
N THR A 7 -8.51 2.42 8.25
CA THR A 7 -7.11 2.82 8.14
C THR A 7 -6.16 1.67 8.45
N LYS A 8 -6.69 0.54 8.88
CA LYS A 8 -5.93 -0.67 9.15
C LYS A 8 -6.83 -1.89 9.09
N GLY A 9 -6.23 -3.04 8.85
CA GLY A 9 -6.96 -4.29 8.79
C GLY A 9 -6.04 -5.45 8.43
N THR A 10 -6.63 -6.52 7.93
CA THR A 10 -5.88 -7.71 7.52
C THR A 10 -6.30 -8.17 6.15
N VAL A 11 -5.38 -8.82 5.44
CA VAL A 11 -5.66 -9.54 4.20
C VAL A 11 -4.97 -10.89 4.26
N GLU A 12 -5.49 -11.85 3.51
CA GLU A 12 -4.89 -13.17 3.39
C GLU A 12 -4.30 -13.33 1.99
N VAL A 13 -3.05 -13.79 1.94
CA VAL A 13 -2.35 -14.07 0.68
C VAL A 13 -1.65 -15.41 0.83
N ASP A 14 -1.98 -16.36 -0.04
CA ASP A 14 -1.38 -17.70 -0.06
C ASP A 14 -1.42 -18.41 1.31
N GLY A 15 -2.50 -18.22 2.07
CA GLY A 15 -2.69 -18.85 3.36
C GLY A 15 -2.07 -18.11 4.54
N ASP A 16 -1.34 -17.04 4.29
CA ASP A 16 -0.74 -16.20 5.34
C ASP A 16 -1.55 -14.93 5.53
N ILE A 17 -1.66 -14.50 6.79
CA ILE A 17 -2.38 -13.27 7.15
C ILE A 17 -1.39 -12.13 7.26
N TYR A 18 -1.70 -11.01 6.60
CA TYR A 18 -0.91 -9.80 6.63
C TYR A 18 -1.72 -8.67 7.21
N HIS A 19 -1.10 -7.90 8.11
CA HIS A 19 -1.68 -6.67 8.63
C HIS A 19 -1.28 -5.52 7.73
N TRP A 20 -2.23 -4.63 7.46
CA TRP A 20 -1.96 -3.41 6.71
C TRP A 20 -2.44 -2.21 7.51
N GLU A 21 -1.76 -1.08 7.32
CA GLU A 21 -2.13 0.17 7.94
C GLU A 21 -1.84 1.31 6.98
N LEU A 22 -2.83 2.19 6.81
CA LEU A 22 -2.66 3.39 6.01
C LEU A 22 -1.68 4.32 6.71
N ARG A 23 -0.54 4.53 6.08
CA ARG A 23 0.54 5.34 6.64
C ARG A 23 0.44 6.81 6.24
N ARG A 24 -0.04 7.07 5.02
CA ARG A 24 -0.07 8.42 4.46
C ARG A 24 -1.20 8.56 3.47
N GLN A 25 -1.95 9.66 3.60
CA GLN A 25 -2.94 10.06 2.61
C GLN A 25 -2.26 10.74 1.42
N PRO A 26 -2.91 10.83 0.25
CA PRO A 26 -2.39 11.60 -0.86
C PRO A 26 -2.13 13.04 -0.45
N ARG A 27 -0.99 13.57 -0.85
CA ARG A 27 -0.58 14.92 -0.49
C ARG A 27 0.25 15.56 -1.61
N PRO A 28 0.25 16.91 -1.71
CA PRO A 28 1.14 17.59 -2.63
C PRO A 28 2.59 17.49 -2.15
N THR A 29 3.51 17.40 -3.10
CA THR A 29 4.93 17.44 -2.85
C THR A 29 5.54 18.71 -3.38
N THR A 30 6.80 18.98 -3.04
CA THR A 30 7.56 20.09 -3.59
C THR A 30 7.67 19.91 -5.11
N GLY A 31 7.44 20.99 -5.86
CA GLY A 31 7.51 20.95 -7.32
C GLY A 31 6.16 20.69 -8.01
N GLY A 32 5.05 20.73 -7.28
CA GLY A 32 3.71 20.62 -7.86
C GLY A 32 3.28 19.20 -8.18
N GLN A 33 4.02 18.18 -7.73
CA GLN A 33 3.64 16.79 -7.87
C GLN A 33 2.81 16.33 -6.68
N TRP A 34 2.12 15.22 -6.85
CA TRP A 34 1.35 14.60 -5.78
C TRP A 34 1.86 13.20 -5.48
N GLU A 35 1.93 12.88 -4.19
CA GLU A 35 2.19 11.52 -3.73
C GLU A 35 0.86 10.82 -3.44
N GLY A 36 0.78 9.55 -3.79
CA GLY A 36 -0.38 8.72 -3.47
C GLY A 36 -0.34 8.21 -2.03
N ILE A 37 -1.25 7.29 -1.72
CA ILE A 37 -1.28 6.68 -0.39
C ILE A 37 -0.06 5.78 -0.20
N ALA A 38 0.37 5.66 1.06
CA ALA A 38 1.36 4.67 1.46
C ALA A 38 0.74 3.76 2.51
N VAL A 39 0.98 2.47 2.36
CA VAL A 39 0.43 1.44 3.24
C VAL A 39 1.59 0.64 3.82
N THR A 40 1.58 0.43 5.14
CA THR A 40 2.53 -0.44 5.80
C THR A 40 1.96 -1.86 5.84
N LEU A 41 2.77 -2.84 5.47
CA LEU A 41 2.41 -4.26 5.46
C LEU A 41 3.29 -5.02 6.44
N ARG A 42 2.71 -6.01 7.11
CA ARG A 42 3.44 -6.87 8.04
C ARG A 42 2.74 -8.22 8.12
N GLN A 43 3.49 -9.31 8.01
CA GLN A 43 2.92 -10.64 8.22
C GLN A 43 2.57 -10.85 9.69
N GLN A 44 1.44 -11.50 9.97
CA GLN A 44 1.02 -11.80 11.34
C GLN A 44 2.13 -12.58 12.07
N ASP A 45 2.37 -12.20 13.32
CA ASP A 45 3.40 -12.78 14.22
C ASP A 45 4.85 -12.43 13.84
N PHE A 46 5.06 -11.61 12.81
CA PHE A 46 6.39 -11.13 12.41
C PHE A 46 6.44 -9.60 12.46
N LYS A 47 7.64 -9.05 12.50
CA LYS A 47 7.84 -7.61 12.72
C LYS A 47 8.38 -6.85 11.53
N ARG A 48 8.91 -7.53 10.51
CA ARG A 48 9.47 -6.83 9.37
C ARG A 48 8.35 -6.22 8.51
N GLU A 49 8.43 -4.92 8.33
CA GLU A 49 7.43 -4.17 7.58
C GLU A 49 7.86 -3.95 6.14
N ALA A 50 6.91 -3.87 5.25
CA ALA A 50 7.07 -3.32 3.92
C ALA A 50 6.19 -2.09 3.81
N ILE A 51 6.72 -1.01 3.25
CA ILE A 51 5.97 0.21 2.99
C ILE A 51 5.73 0.27 1.50
N VAL A 52 4.48 0.23 1.10
CA VAL A 52 4.09 0.22 -0.31
C VAL A 52 3.52 1.57 -0.68
N GLN A 53 4.07 2.19 -1.72
CA GLN A 53 3.64 3.51 -2.18
C GLN A 53 2.86 3.37 -3.48
N PHE A 54 1.61 3.83 -3.45
CA PHE A 54 0.74 3.85 -4.62
C PHE A 54 0.83 5.21 -5.31
N PRO A 55 0.64 5.27 -6.63
CA PRO A 55 0.58 6.56 -7.33
C PRO A 55 -0.66 7.34 -6.92
N ALA A 56 -0.58 8.67 -6.99
CA ALA A 56 -1.73 9.51 -6.69
C ALA A 56 -2.85 9.25 -7.72
N PRO A 57 -4.11 9.07 -7.28
CA PRO A 57 -5.22 8.96 -8.20
C PRO A 57 -5.45 10.32 -8.88
N LEU A 58 -5.44 10.33 -10.21
CA LEU A 58 -5.62 11.55 -10.98
C LEU A 58 -6.98 11.53 -11.69
N ARG A 59 -7.64 12.67 -11.74
CA ARG A 59 -8.83 12.87 -12.56
C ARG A 59 -8.43 13.09 -14.02
N PRO A 60 -9.38 12.96 -14.98
CA PRO A 60 -9.07 13.20 -16.39
C PRO A 60 -8.46 14.56 -16.70
N ASN A 61 -8.69 15.57 -15.84
CA ASN A 61 -8.11 16.90 -16.00
C ASN A 61 -6.68 17.02 -15.42
N GLY A 62 -6.07 15.92 -14.99
CA GLY A 62 -4.73 15.91 -14.43
C GLY A 62 -4.63 16.31 -12.96
N ARG A 63 -5.74 16.69 -12.33
CA ARG A 63 -5.76 17.04 -10.92
C ARG A 63 -5.95 15.78 -10.07
N PRO A 64 -5.39 15.74 -8.84
CA PRO A 64 -5.56 14.59 -7.97
C PRO A 64 -7.02 14.45 -7.53
N ASP A 65 -7.48 13.21 -7.47
CA ASP A 65 -8.80 12.89 -6.95
C ASP A 65 -8.71 12.73 -5.43
N THR A 66 -9.05 13.79 -4.70
CA THR A 66 -8.99 13.81 -3.24
C THR A 66 -10.25 13.27 -2.58
N GLU A 67 -11.30 12.98 -3.34
CA GLU A 67 -12.58 12.52 -2.80
C GLU A 67 -12.66 11.00 -2.63
N LYS A 68 -11.81 10.25 -3.35
CA LYS A 68 -11.84 8.78 -3.37
C LYS A 68 -10.55 8.21 -2.79
N GLN A 69 -10.35 8.42 -1.49
CA GLN A 69 -9.13 7.97 -0.81
C GLN A 69 -9.40 6.72 0.02
N PHE A 70 -10.00 5.71 -0.62
CA PHE A 70 -10.28 4.44 0.04
C PHE A 70 -9.20 3.42 -0.28
N VAL A 71 -8.84 2.63 0.71
CA VAL A 71 -7.96 1.49 0.50
C VAL A 71 -8.76 0.39 -0.17
N ASN A 72 -8.23 -0.15 -1.26
CA ASN A 72 -8.82 -1.29 -1.93
C ASN A 72 -8.09 -2.55 -1.47
N LEU A 73 -8.81 -3.47 -0.81
CA LEU A 73 -8.21 -4.67 -0.22
C LEU A 73 -7.59 -5.59 -1.28
N GLU A 74 -8.14 -5.64 -2.47
CA GLU A 74 -7.53 -6.40 -3.57
C GLU A 74 -6.17 -5.80 -3.97
N HIS A 75 -6.08 -4.48 -4.01
CA HIS A 75 -4.81 -3.80 -4.29
C HIS A 75 -3.79 -4.06 -3.17
N VAL A 76 -4.23 -4.15 -1.93
CA VAL A 76 -3.35 -4.50 -0.81
C VAL A 76 -2.83 -5.93 -0.96
N ARG A 77 -3.67 -6.89 -1.34
CA ARG A 77 -3.23 -8.25 -1.62
C ARG A 77 -2.21 -8.29 -2.75
N ASN A 78 -2.46 -7.57 -3.82
CA ASN A 78 -1.53 -7.45 -4.93
C ASN A 78 -0.19 -6.86 -4.47
N ALA A 79 -0.24 -5.85 -3.60
CA ALA A 79 0.95 -5.21 -3.06
C ALA A 79 1.78 -6.16 -2.20
N VAL A 80 1.14 -7.02 -1.39
CA VAL A 80 1.85 -8.06 -0.63
C VAL A 80 2.62 -8.97 -1.58
N ALA A 81 1.96 -9.48 -2.61
CA ALA A 81 2.60 -10.37 -3.58
C ALA A 81 3.74 -9.66 -4.34
N ALA A 82 3.51 -8.41 -4.75
CA ALA A 82 4.51 -7.63 -5.47
C ALA A 82 5.74 -7.34 -4.60
N ALA A 83 5.54 -7.02 -3.32
CA ALA A 83 6.63 -6.76 -2.40
C ALA A 83 7.48 -8.02 -2.17
N ILE A 84 6.84 -9.16 -1.98
CA ILE A 84 7.54 -10.44 -1.82
C ILE A 84 8.35 -10.77 -3.08
N GLU A 85 7.75 -10.60 -4.23
CA GLU A 85 8.42 -10.84 -5.50
C GLU A 85 9.62 -9.89 -5.71
N ALA A 86 9.52 -8.67 -5.21
CA ALA A 86 10.58 -7.67 -5.28
C ALA A 86 11.69 -7.88 -4.25
N GLY A 87 11.55 -8.84 -3.34
CA GLY A 87 12.59 -9.19 -2.38
C GLY A 87 12.23 -9.02 -0.90
N TRP A 88 11.01 -8.60 -0.59
CA TRP A 88 10.59 -8.52 0.81
C TRP A 88 10.44 -9.93 1.39
N ASN A 89 11.17 -10.19 2.47
CA ASN A 89 11.01 -11.42 3.22
C ASN A 89 10.27 -11.12 4.52
N PRO A 90 8.96 -11.34 4.58
CA PRO A 90 8.15 -10.92 5.73
C PRO A 90 8.46 -11.66 7.02
N THR A 91 9.08 -12.83 6.94
CA THR A 91 9.44 -13.62 8.12
C THR A 91 10.85 -13.34 8.62
N SER A 92 11.60 -12.52 7.93
CA SER A 92 12.97 -12.14 8.35
C SER A 92 12.93 -10.98 9.34
N ARG A 93 14.09 -10.66 9.90
CA ARG A 93 14.29 -9.46 10.70
C ARG A 93 15.00 -8.41 9.88
N GLY A 94 14.78 -7.14 10.20
CA GLY A 94 15.46 -6.05 9.53
C GLY A 94 14.60 -4.81 9.47
N ARG A 95 15.12 -3.81 8.75
CA ARG A 95 14.45 -2.52 8.56
C ARG A 95 13.27 -2.68 7.62
N ALA A 96 12.32 -1.76 7.73
CA ALA A 96 11.24 -1.66 6.75
C ALA A 96 11.82 -1.41 5.35
N VAL A 97 11.22 -2.07 4.37
CA VAL A 97 11.61 -1.93 2.97
C VAL A 97 10.52 -1.16 2.24
N VAL A 98 10.89 -0.22 1.38
CA VAL A 98 9.95 0.62 0.65
C VAL A 98 9.85 0.13 -0.79
N PHE A 99 8.62 -0.03 -1.27
CA PHE A 99 8.34 -0.45 -2.65
C PHE A 99 7.37 0.52 -3.30
N ASP A 100 7.58 0.81 -4.57
CA ASP A 100 6.62 1.53 -5.38
C ASP A 100 5.83 0.54 -6.24
N VAL A 101 4.53 0.72 -6.28
CA VAL A 101 3.63 -0.13 -7.06
C VAL A 101 2.78 0.74 -7.99
N ASP A 102 2.09 0.11 -8.94
CA ASP A 102 1.14 0.82 -9.81
C ASP A 102 -0.22 1.01 -9.10
N ALA A 103 -1.19 1.55 -9.81
CA ALA A 103 -2.51 1.85 -9.25
C ALA A 103 -3.25 0.59 -8.78
N ASP A 104 -2.90 -0.59 -9.28
CA ASP A 104 -3.50 -1.86 -8.89
C ASP A 104 -2.71 -2.56 -7.77
N GLY A 105 -1.60 -1.99 -7.32
CA GLY A 105 -0.77 -2.57 -6.28
C GLY A 105 0.32 -3.52 -6.80
N ARG A 106 0.63 -3.45 -8.06
CA ARG A 106 1.59 -4.39 -8.67
C ARG A 106 2.92 -3.77 -9.03
#